data_32aece1114cd377cbed3e056ddf2daaf
#
_entry.id   32aece1114cd377cbed3e056ddf2daaf
#
_cell.length_a   1.000
_cell.length_b   1.000
_cell.length_c   1.000
_cell.angle_alpha   90.00
_cell.angle_beta   90.00
_cell.angle_gamma   90.00
#
_symmetry.space_group_name_H-M   'P 1'
#
loop_
_entity.id
_entity.type
_entity.pdbx_description
1 polymer ?
#
loop_
_entity_poly.entity_id
_entity_poly.type
_entity_poly.pdbx_seq_one_letter_code
_entity_poly.pdbx_strand_id
1 'polypeptide(L)'
;MKRKLVSLLLGITLSLTVMGCNSKIGSANEATDIVVTTQEAEDQAVSVELEIEGASYIHLSDEEITIDGDAVTANTEDSVYIANDIVYYEEGKDFTYGEGTEEDAHSKEEAEKHTVVHITKPGTYVLSGKLEAGQIAVDLGEEAEDDPEAVVTLVLNNVDITCSVAPGIIFYNVYECGSSDEEEATKDVDTTTAGANVLIPDGTDNTVTGSYVAKIYKSVELNEEGTEVIDSKKLHKYDGAFYSKMSMNINGGEEGNGVLNIKAENEGLDSELHLTINGGQINIVSGNDGINTNEDNVSVTTINDGWLNIRVDGSTGEGDGIDSNGWLVINGGVVHTAACSDSMDAGIDSDKGIHINGGTVVAAGNMLDHISESEQSYVVFTFQDKVKAGEEISLVKDEERHFVSLANDYNYLIISKASLGEKGLYTLWKDDEQLSVIEMNGNMGGPGMIKPEGFEGEERPGMPEGMERPEGFEGKERPGMPEGMERPEGFDPDKMPGDERDGKGFGRMNMEDSVTEFEIRAGGNMFMVVGN
;
A
#
# COMPACT_ATOMS: atom_id res chain seq x y z
N MET A 1 9.88 -60.10 27.86
CA MET A 1 11.04 -59.88 27.00
C MET A 1 10.95 -58.48 26.46
N LYS A 2 11.78 -57.57 26.97
CA LYS A 2 11.81 -56.17 26.56
C LYS A 2 12.74 -56.04 25.35
N ARG A 3 12.26 -55.59 24.21
CA ARG A 3 13.09 -55.19 23.07
C ARG A 3 13.35 -53.67 23.19
N LYS A 4 14.62 -53.31 23.32
CA LYS A 4 15.13 -51.95 23.23
C LYS A 4 15.23 -51.58 21.74
N LEU A 5 14.58 -50.51 21.35
CA LEU A 5 14.87 -49.79 20.09
C LEU A 5 16.11 -48.92 20.34
N VAL A 6 17.09 -49.05 19.49
CA VAL A 6 18.27 -48.17 19.44
C VAL A 6 18.00 -47.15 18.35
N SER A 7 17.84 -45.89 18.73
CA SER A 7 17.80 -44.76 17.79
C SER A 7 19.22 -44.49 17.29
N LEU A 8 19.39 -44.54 15.99
CA LEU A 8 20.63 -44.17 15.29
C LEU A 8 20.47 -42.70 14.87
N LEU A 9 21.14 -41.78 15.57
CA LEU A 9 21.32 -40.41 15.11
C LEU A 9 22.30 -40.39 13.95
N LEU A 10 21.84 -40.04 12.76
CA LEU A 10 22.72 -39.75 11.62
C LEU A 10 22.91 -38.23 11.58
N GLY A 11 24.05 -37.78 12.07
CA GLY A 11 24.46 -36.38 11.91
C GLY A 11 24.94 -36.14 10.47
N ILE A 12 24.24 -35.32 9.73
CA ILE A 12 24.70 -34.82 8.44
C ILE A 12 25.45 -33.53 8.71
N THR A 13 26.76 -33.56 8.63
CA THR A 13 27.61 -32.37 8.57
C THR A 13 27.59 -31.82 7.14
N LEU A 14 26.89 -30.71 6.93
CA LEU A 14 26.95 -29.97 5.68
C LEU A 14 28.24 -29.13 5.65
N SER A 15 29.19 -29.52 4.80
CA SER A 15 30.41 -28.76 4.56
C SER A 15 30.14 -27.72 3.48
N LEU A 16 29.99 -26.46 3.85
CA LEU A 16 30.05 -25.34 2.91
C LEU A 16 31.51 -25.17 2.44
N THR A 17 31.78 -25.43 1.18
CA THR A 17 33.01 -25.02 0.50
C THR A 17 32.85 -23.58 0.01
N VAL A 18 33.36 -22.63 0.78
CA VAL A 18 33.51 -21.22 0.34
C VAL A 18 34.78 -21.15 -0.53
N MET A 19 34.62 -20.90 -1.81
CA MET A 19 35.75 -20.48 -2.66
C MET A 19 36.11 -19.03 -2.34
N GLY A 20 37.16 -18.84 -1.58
CA GLY A 20 37.69 -17.54 -1.25
C GLY A 20 38.46 -16.93 -2.41
N CYS A 21 38.11 -15.70 -2.79
CA CYS A 21 39.05 -14.76 -3.37
C CYS A 21 39.58 -13.83 -2.30
N ASN A 22 40.90 -13.84 -2.15
CA ASN A 22 41.66 -13.21 -1.11
C ASN A 22 41.91 -11.75 -1.42
N SER A 23 41.37 -10.82 -0.61
CA SER A 23 41.93 -9.48 -0.48
C SER A 23 41.69 -8.94 0.94
N LYS A 24 42.69 -8.28 1.43
CA LYS A 24 43.11 -7.94 2.77
C LYS A 24 42.03 -7.36 3.70
N ILE A 25 42.10 -7.84 4.93
CA ILE A 25 41.34 -7.50 6.13
C ILE A 25 41.59 -6.05 6.56
N GLY A 26 40.51 -5.26 6.60
CA GLY A 26 40.32 -4.11 7.47
C GLY A 26 39.05 -4.37 8.29
N SER A 27 39.09 -4.07 9.59
CA SER A 27 38.05 -4.43 10.56
C SER A 27 36.67 -3.92 10.14
N ALA A 28 35.72 -4.85 10.05
CA ALA A 28 34.34 -4.58 9.68
C ALA A 28 33.53 -4.17 10.92
N ASN A 29 32.94 -2.99 10.85
CA ASN A 29 31.65 -2.71 11.50
C ASN A 29 30.56 -3.08 10.50
N GLU A 30 29.56 -3.80 10.95
CA GLU A 30 28.48 -4.30 10.12
C GLU A 30 27.67 -3.13 9.52
N ALA A 31 27.93 -2.85 8.25
CA ALA A 31 27.07 -2.02 7.44
C ALA A 31 25.96 -2.94 6.88
N THR A 32 24.71 -2.62 7.19
CA THR A 32 23.58 -3.33 6.61
C THR A 32 23.38 -2.78 5.20
N ASP A 33 23.97 -3.45 4.22
CA ASP A 33 23.77 -3.15 2.80
C ASP A 33 22.37 -3.60 2.38
N ILE A 34 21.49 -2.64 2.08
CA ILE A 34 20.17 -2.91 1.50
C ILE A 34 20.30 -2.69 -0.02
N VAL A 35 20.63 -3.75 -0.73
CA VAL A 35 20.55 -3.80 -2.18
C VAL A 35 19.24 -4.49 -2.54
N VAL A 36 18.24 -3.75 -3.02
CA VAL A 36 17.05 -4.33 -3.63
C VAL A 36 17.41 -4.78 -5.05
N THR A 37 17.91 -5.99 -5.18
CA THR A 37 18.02 -6.67 -6.47
C THR A 37 16.91 -7.70 -6.56
N THR A 38 16.00 -7.51 -7.51
CA THR A 38 15.10 -8.58 -7.96
C THR A 38 15.96 -9.67 -8.61
N GLN A 39 16.26 -10.74 -7.88
CA GLN A 39 16.77 -11.98 -8.47
C GLN A 39 15.58 -12.92 -8.66
N GLU A 40 15.32 -13.28 -9.91
CA GLU A 40 14.51 -14.45 -10.22
C GLU A 40 15.24 -15.68 -9.67
N ALA A 41 14.70 -16.28 -8.60
CA ALA A 41 15.18 -17.53 -8.04
C ALA A 41 14.51 -18.69 -8.75
N GLU A 42 15.31 -19.56 -9.36
CA GLU A 42 14.85 -20.84 -9.91
C GLU A 42 14.36 -21.77 -8.78
N ASP A 43 13.16 -22.26 -8.99
CA ASP A 43 12.35 -23.26 -8.31
C ASP A 43 13.08 -24.34 -7.52
N GLN A 44 12.96 -24.32 -6.18
CA GLN A 44 12.83 -25.51 -5.34
C GLN A 44 12.00 -25.13 -4.09
N ALA A 45 10.69 -25.30 -4.16
CA ALA A 45 9.81 -25.14 -3.03
C ALA A 45 10.21 -26.11 -1.90
N VAL A 46 10.77 -25.57 -0.82
CA VAL A 46 10.93 -26.30 0.43
C VAL A 46 9.55 -26.31 1.09
N SER A 47 8.87 -27.47 1.04
CA SER A 47 7.60 -27.62 1.75
C SER A 47 7.87 -27.52 3.25
N VAL A 48 7.36 -26.47 3.89
CA VAL A 48 7.34 -26.38 5.35
C VAL A 48 6.17 -27.26 5.83
N GLU A 49 6.45 -28.35 6.56
CA GLU A 49 5.40 -29.11 7.23
C GLU A 49 4.87 -28.26 8.39
N LEU A 50 3.74 -27.61 8.18
CA LEU A 50 3.00 -26.86 9.19
C LEU A 50 1.92 -27.76 9.79
N GLU A 51 1.99 -28.01 11.11
CA GLU A 51 0.90 -28.65 11.86
C GLU A 51 0.26 -27.58 12.79
N ILE A 52 -0.94 -27.14 12.45
CA ILE A 52 -1.73 -26.19 13.26
C ILE A 52 -2.94 -26.94 13.81
N GLU A 53 -3.06 -26.99 15.14
CA GLU A 53 -4.18 -27.68 15.80
C GLU A 53 -5.53 -27.07 15.41
N GLY A 54 -6.43 -27.89 14.89
CA GLY A 54 -7.79 -27.49 14.50
C GLY A 54 -7.89 -26.78 13.16
N ALA A 55 -6.79 -26.64 12.41
CA ALA A 55 -6.84 -26.08 11.06
C ALA A 55 -7.31 -27.10 10.02
N SER A 56 -7.97 -26.63 8.97
CA SER A 56 -8.24 -27.38 7.74
C SER A 56 -7.18 -27.04 6.69
N TYR A 57 -6.74 -28.03 5.93
CA TYR A 57 -5.66 -27.92 4.96
C TYR A 57 -6.21 -27.93 3.54
N ILE A 58 -6.15 -26.81 2.84
CA ILE A 58 -6.56 -26.67 1.45
C ILE A 58 -5.31 -26.74 0.56
N HIS A 59 -5.28 -27.74 -0.32
CA HIS A 59 -4.26 -27.81 -1.35
C HIS A 59 -4.84 -27.38 -2.70
N LEU A 60 -4.26 -26.31 -3.26
CA LEU A 60 -4.65 -25.69 -4.50
C LEU A 60 -3.92 -26.36 -5.68
N SER A 61 -4.66 -26.66 -6.72
CA SER A 61 -4.16 -27.18 -7.98
C SER A 61 -5.20 -26.93 -9.07
N ASP A 62 -4.76 -26.65 -10.29
CA ASP A 62 -5.66 -26.47 -11.43
C ASP A 62 -6.34 -27.79 -11.86
N GLU A 63 -5.81 -28.94 -11.42
CA GLU A 63 -6.41 -30.25 -11.72
C GLU A 63 -7.45 -30.65 -10.68
N GLU A 64 -7.16 -30.49 -9.40
CA GLU A 64 -8.04 -30.87 -8.30
C GLU A 64 -7.68 -30.09 -7.03
N ILE A 65 -8.66 -29.42 -6.44
CA ILE A 65 -8.53 -28.77 -5.14
C ILE A 65 -8.98 -29.73 -4.06
N THR A 66 -8.21 -29.86 -2.99
CA THR A 66 -8.55 -30.77 -1.88
C THR A 66 -8.60 -30.03 -0.55
N ILE A 67 -9.44 -30.53 0.38
CA ILE A 67 -9.47 -30.12 1.78
C ILE A 67 -9.25 -31.36 2.66
N ASP A 68 -8.24 -31.33 3.54
CA ASP A 68 -7.85 -32.44 4.42
C ASP A 68 -7.61 -33.77 3.66
N GLY A 69 -7.22 -33.66 2.38
CA GLY A 69 -6.98 -34.77 1.45
C GLY A 69 -8.20 -35.26 0.67
N ASP A 70 -9.37 -34.75 0.95
CA ASP A 70 -10.59 -35.07 0.19
C ASP A 70 -10.85 -34.00 -0.89
N ALA A 71 -11.34 -34.41 -2.07
CA ALA A 71 -11.64 -33.47 -3.17
C ALA A 71 -12.73 -32.48 -2.78
N VAL A 72 -12.48 -31.18 -3.00
CA VAL A 72 -13.48 -30.13 -2.84
C VAL A 72 -14.52 -30.24 -3.94
N THR A 73 -15.79 -30.13 -3.58
CA THR A 73 -16.91 -30.23 -4.51
C THR A 73 -17.62 -28.91 -4.72
N ALA A 74 -18.59 -28.86 -5.64
CA ALA A 74 -19.45 -27.70 -5.83
C ALA A 74 -20.66 -27.66 -4.87
N ASN A 75 -20.63 -28.43 -3.77
CA ASN A 75 -21.71 -28.44 -2.79
C ASN A 75 -21.61 -27.21 -1.87
N THR A 76 -22.50 -26.26 -2.02
CA THR A 76 -22.54 -25.00 -1.28
C THR A 76 -22.86 -25.13 0.21
N GLU A 77 -23.23 -26.31 0.70
CA GLU A 77 -23.47 -26.60 2.13
C GLU A 77 -22.15 -26.96 2.86
N ASP A 78 -21.09 -27.26 2.11
CA ASP A 78 -19.78 -27.59 2.67
C ASP A 78 -19.10 -26.31 3.18
N SER A 79 -18.16 -26.45 4.12
CA SER A 79 -17.37 -25.32 4.65
C SER A 79 -16.43 -24.71 3.60
N VAL A 80 -16.03 -25.53 2.64
CA VAL A 80 -15.26 -25.12 1.47
C VAL A 80 -15.88 -25.76 0.24
N TYR A 81 -16.20 -24.96 -0.77
CA TYR A 81 -16.69 -25.45 -2.04
C TYR A 81 -16.05 -24.66 -3.21
N ILE A 82 -16.17 -25.17 -4.42
CA ILE A 82 -15.69 -24.51 -5.63
C ILE A 82 -16.83 -24.13 -6.56
N ALA A 83 -16.69 -22.95 -7.21
CA ALA A 83 -17.63 -22.49 -8.22
C ALA A 83 -16.90 -21.69 -9.32
N ASN A 84 -17.61 -21.37 -10.41
CA ASN A 84 -17.15 -20.44 -11.46
C ASN A 84 -18.08 -19.22 -11.46
N ASP A 85 -18.18 -18.57 -10.34
CA ASP A 85 -19.09 -17.46 -10.06
C ASP A 85 -18.35 -16.17 -9.65
N ILE A 86 -17.10 -16.03 -10.13
CA ILE A 86 -16.27 -14.87 -9.86
C ILE A 86 -17.00 -13.57 -10.26
N VAL A 87 -16.92 -12.58 -9.40
CA VAL A 87 -17.39 -11.22 -9.69
C VAL A 87 -16.31 -10.50 -10.50
N TYR A 88 -16.69 -9.96 -11.66
CA TYR A 88 -15.79 -9.23 -12.55
C TYR A 88 -16.55 -8.11 -13.26
N TYR A 89 -15.85 -7.14 -13.83
CA TYR A 89 -16.48 -6.11 -14.66
C TYR A 89 -16.71 -6.67 -16.06
N GLU A 90 -18.01 -6.81 -16.46
CA GLU A 90 -18.41 -7.53 -17.67
C GLU A 90 -18.35 -6.63 -18.92
N GLU A 91 -17.67 -7.07 -19.98
CA GLU A 91 -17.59 -6.39 -21.26
C GLU A 91 -18.95 -6.15 -21.95
N GLY A 92 -19.04 -5.12 -22.77
CA GLY A 92 -20.22 -4.82 -23.60
C GLY A 92 -21.43 -4.30 -22.83
N LYS A 93 -21.26 -3.88 -21.59
CA LYS A 93 -22.27 -3.18 -20.80
C LYS A 93 -22.31 -1.70 -21.18
N ASP A 94 -23.42 -1.04 -20.86
CA ASP A 94 -23.58 0.39 -21.05
C ASP A 94 -23.27 1.16 -19.75
N PHE A 95 -23.25 2.49 -19.82
CA PHE A 95 -22.92 3.40 -18.72
C PHE A 95 -23.81 3.26 -17.47
N THR A 96 -24.90 2.49 -17.52
CA THR A 96 -25.76 2.23 -16.35
C THR A 96 -25.33 0.99 -15.57
N TYR A 97 -24.34 0.25 -16.07
CA TYR A 97 -23.81 -0.95 -15.41
C TYR A 97 -22.78 -0.61 -14.34
N GLY A 98 -21.91 0.36 -14.58
CA GLY A 98 -20.84 0.71 -13.68
C GLY A 98 -19.99 1.86 -14.21
N GLU A 99 -18.90 2.15 -13.52
CA GLU A 99 -17.95 3.23 -13.83
C GLU A 99 -16.79 2.78 -14.71
N GLY A 100 -16.60 1.46 -14.87
CA GLY A 100 -15.50 0.90 -15.65
C GLY A 100 -15.59 1.18 -17.14
N THR A 101 -14.45 1.14 -17.79
CA THR A 101 -14.24 1.35 -19.22
C THR A 101 -14.09 0.02 -19.97
N GLU A 102 -13.76 0.07 -21.26
CA GLU A 102 -13.42 -1.14 -22.03
C GLU A 102 -12.09 -1.76 -21.57
N GLU A 103 -11.21 -1.00 -20.90
CA GLU A 103 -9.93 -1.49 -20.39
C GLU A 103 -10.10 -2.28 -19.09
N ASP A 104 -11.13 -1.94 -18.29
CA ASP A 104 -11.47 -2.63 -17.04
C ASP A 104 -12.31 -3.90 -17.28
N ALA A 105 -12.79 -4.10 -18.51
CA ALA A 105 -13.83 -5.08 -18.81
C ALA A 105 -13.24 -6.42 -19.27
N HIS A 106 -13.81 -7.50 -18.73
CA HIS A 106 -13.44 -8.86 -19.09
C HIS A 106 -14.59 -9.60 -19.76
N SER A 107 -14.23 -10.54 -20.63
CA SER A 107 -15.21 -11.42 -21.25
C SER A 107 -15.70 -12.50 -20.29
N LYS A 108 -16.92 -12.97 -20.51
CA LYS A 108 -17.44 -14.11 -19.77
C LYS A 108 -16.57 -15.37 -19.92
N GLU A 109 -15.94 -15.55 -21.10
CA GLU A 109 -15.06 -16.69 -21.37
C GLU A 109 -13.76 -16.64 -20.58
N GLU A 110 -13.27 -15.44 -20.24
CA GLU A 110 -12.14 -15.26 -19.32
C GLU A 110 -12.57 -15.55 -17.88
N ALA A 111 -13.66 -14.95 -17.43
CA ALA A 111 -14.15 -15.15 -16.08
C ALA A 111 -14.47 -16.64 -15.78
N GLU A 112 -15.10 -17.36 -16.71
CA GLU A 112 -15.44 -18.79 -16.57
C GLU A 112 -14.20 -19.72 -16.47
N LYS A 113 -13.00 -19.25 -16.78
CA LYS A 113 -11.76 -20.03 -16.56
C LYS A 113 -11.32 -20.02 -15.10
N HIS A 114 -11.78 -19.05 -14.34
CA HIS A 114 -11.35 -18.89 -12.95
C HIS A 114 -12.20 -19.76 -12.02
N THR A 115 -11.52 -20.51 -11.17
CA THR A 115 -12.16 -21.28 -10.10
C THR A 115 -12.15 -20.45 -8.82
N VAL A 116 -13.33 -20.22 -8.24
CA VAL A 116 -13.46 -19.59 -6.93
C VAL A 116 -13.52 -20.67 -5.86
N VAL A 117 -12.60 -20.61 -4.90
CA VAL A 117 -12.61 -21.43 -3.70
C VAL A 117 -13.29 -20.65 -2.60
N HIS A 118 -14.54 -21.01 -2.32
CA HIS A 118 -15.33 -20.37 -1.27
C HIS A 118 -15.05 -20.98 0.08
N ILE A 119 -14.80 -20.14 1.08
CA ILE A 119 -14.69 -20.48 2.51
C ILE A 119 -15.88 -19.84 3.21
N THR A 120 -16.77 -20.66 3.77
CA THR A 120 -18.08 -20.21 4.29
C THR A 120 -18.30 -20.48 5.76
N LYS A 121 -17.27 -20.93 6.50
CA LYS A 121 -17.34 -21.13 7.94
C LYS A 121 -16.12 -20.56 8.65
N PRO A 122 -16.29 -20.06 9.90
CA PRO A 122 -15.19 -19.64 10.73
C PRO A 122 -14.15 -20.74 10.93
N GLY A 123 -12.88 -20.37 11.03
CA GLY A 123 -11.81 -21.32 11.30
C GLY A 123 -10.46 -20.88 10.75
N THR A 124 -9.47 -21.76 10.92
CA THR A 124 -8.12 -21.59 10.38
C THR A 124 -7.94 -22.51 9.17
N TYR A 125 -7.54 -21.94 8.05
CA TYR A 125 -7.35 -22.64 6.79
C TYR A 125 -5.91 -22.48 6.31
N VAL A 126 -5.18 -23.58 6.23
CA VAL A 126 -3.81 -23.60 5.70
C VAL A 126 -3.90 -23.81 4.19
N LEU A 127 -3.51 -22.80 3.44
CA LEU A 127 -3.50 -22.82 1.98
C LEU A 127 -2.12 -23.20 1.48
N SER A 128 -2.04 -24.12 0.51
CA SER A 128 -0.79 -24.51 -0.14
C SER A 128 -1.01 -24.83 -1.61
N GLY A 129 0.07 -24.78 -2.40
CA GLY A 129 0.00 -25.15 -3.82
C GLY A 129 -0.28 -23.99 -4.75
N LYS A 130 -0.70 -24.28 -5.99
CA LYS A 130 -0.83 -23.29 -7.05
C LYS A 130 -2.22 -23.31 -7.68
N LEU A 131 -2.73 -22.11 -7.96
CA LEU A 131 -3.98 -21.88 -8.70
C LEU A 131 -3.70 -20.83 -9.80
N GLU A 132 -3.56 -21.27 -11.05
CA GLU A 132 -3.15 -20.39 -12.16
C GLU A 132 -4.28 -19.47 -12.65
N ALA A 133 -5.54 -19.87 -12.42
CA ALA A 133 -6.70 -19.05 -12.72
C ALA A 133 -7.78 -19.27 -11.65
N GLY A 134 -7.78 -18.40 -10.63
CA GLY A 134 -8.79 -18.52 -9.58
C GLY A 134 -8.64 -17.54 -8.44
N GLN A 135 -9.52 -17.68 -7.47
CA GLN A 135 -9.70 -16.79 -6.35
C GLN A 135 -9.98 -17.57 -5.06
N ILE A 136 -9.47 -17.10 -3.95
CA ILE A 136 -9.92 -17.52 -2.61
C ILE A 136 -10.91 -16.47 -2.12
N ALA A 137 -12.17 -16.88 -1.90
CA ALA A 137 -13.25 -16.02 -1.45
C ALA A 137 -13.75 -16.46 -0.07
N VAL A 138 -13.60 -15.59 0.91
CA VAL A 138 -14.10 -15.81 2.28
C VAL A 138 -15.40 -15.05 2.44
N ASP A 139 -16.49 -15.77 2.70
CA ASP A 139 -17.82 -15.17 2.92
C ASP A 139 -18.63 -16.02 3.91
N LEU A 140 -18.77 -15.51 5.13
CA LEU A 140 -19.54 -16.17 6.19
C LEU A 140 -21.02 -15.73 6.21
N GLY A 141 -21.42 -14.88 5.25
CA GLY A 141 -22.77 -14.31 5.14
C GLY A 141 -22.93 -12.96 5.84
N GLU A 142 -23.96 -12.21 5.43
CA GLU A 142 -24.18 -10.83 5.89
C GLU A 142 -24.30 -10.69 7.45
N GLU A 143 -24.79 -11.71 8.14
CA GLU A 143 -24.91 -11.69 9.61
C GLU A 143 -23.55 -11.82 10.33
N ALA A 144 -22.49 -12.20 9.60
CA ALA A 144 -21.15 -12.39 10.16
C ALA A 144 -20.47 -11.06 10.57
N GLU A 145 -20.87 -9.94 9.97
CA GLU A 145 -20.31 -8.63 10.29
C GLU A 145 -20.51 -8.26 11.78
N ASP A 146 -21.61 -8.72 12.40
CA ASP A 146 -21.96 -8.48 13.80
C ASP A 146 -21.59 -9.64 14.74
N ASP A 147 -21.04 -10.76 14.23
CA ASP A 147 -20.73 -11.96 15.03
C ASP A 147 -19.23 -12.05 15.37
N PRO A 148 -18.82 -11.81 16.64
CA PRO A 148 -17.41 -11.88 17.04
C PRO A 148 -16.76 -13.28 16.86
N GLU A 149 -17.55 -14.34 16.64
CA GLU A 149 -17.03 -15.68 16.36
C GLU A 149 -16.84 -15.93 14.85
N ALA A 150 -17.28 -15.00 13.99
CA ALA A 150 -17.14 -15.11 12.54
C ALA A 150 -15.72 -14.69 12.09
N VAL A 151 -14.72 -15.44 12.53
CA VAL A 151 -13.30 -15.19 12.29
C VAL A 151 -12.72 -16.25 11.38
N VAL A 152 -12.02 -15.82 10.31
CA VAL A 152 -11.26 -16.68 9.42
C VAL A 152 -9.79 -16.27 9.44
N THR A 153 -8.91 -17.25 9.63
CA THR A 153 -7.47 -17.10 9.48
C THR A 153 -6.98 -17.89 8.27
N LEU A 154 -6.49 -17.20 7.26
CA LEU A 154 -5.78 -17.81 6.13
C LEU A 154 -4.29 -17.91 6.45
N VAL A 155 -3.77 -19.12 6.49
CA VAL A 155 -2.35 -19.40 6.70
C VAL A 155 -1.72 -19.71 5.34
N LEU A 156 -0.84 -18.85 4.87
CA LEU A 156 -0.24 -18.95 3.55
C LEU A 156 1.02 -19.83 3.60
N ASN A 157 0.94 -21.03 3.06
CA ASN A 157 2.04 -22.01 3.10
C ASN A 157 2.51 -22.37 1.69
N ASN A 158 3.32 -21.50 1.11
CA ASN A 158 3.86 -21.64 -0.25
C ASN A 158 2.73 -21.71 -1.29
N VAL A 159 1.85 -20.69 -1.28
CA VAL A 159 0.80 -20.53 -2.28
C VAL A 159 1.27 -19.69 -3.46
N ASP A 160 0.77 -20.02 -4.64
CA ASP A 160 0.89 -19.22 -5.86
C ASP A 160 -0.50 -19.10 -6.49
N ILE A 161 -1.15 -17.94 -6.28
CA ILE A 161 -2.52 -17.68 -6.73
C ILE A 161 -2.49 -16.58 -7.79
N THR A 162 -3.14 -16.82 -8.93
CA THR A 162 -3.30 -15.84 -9.99
C THR A 162 -4.77 -15.68 -10.35
N CYS A 163 -5.25 -14.44 -10.35
CA CYS A 163 -6.56 -14.05 -10.83
C CYS A 163 -6.44 -12.82 -11.73
N SER A 164 -6.78 -12.96 -12.99
CA SER A 164 -6.63 -11.89 -13.99
C SER A 164 -7.89 -11.05 -14.22
N VAL A 165 -8.97 -11.26 -13.46
CA VAL A 165 -10.25 -10.57 -13.68
C VAL A 165 -10.83 -9.97 -12.39
N ALA A 166 -10.20 -10.25 -11.23
CA ALA A 166 -10.65 -9.81 -9.91
C ALA A 166 -9.52 -10.00 -8.88
N PRO A 167 -9.70 -9.67 -7.59
CA PRO A 167 -8.76 -10.03 -6.52
C PRO A 167 -8.41 -11.52 -6.50
N GLY A 168 -7.14 -11.85 -6.21
CA GLY A 168 -6.73 -13.24 -6.01
C GLY A 168 -7.19 -13.80 -4.67
N ILE A 169 -7.22 -12.96 -3.63
CA ILE A 169 -7.80 -13.27 -2.31
C ILE A 169 -8.76 -12.16 -1.93
N ILE A 170 -9.97 -12.54 -1.48
CA ILE A 170 -10.98 -11.59 -1.05
C ILE A 170 -11.71 -12.06 0.21
N PHE A 171 -11.85 -11.16 1.19
CA PHE A 171 -12.75 -11.31 2.33
C PHE A 171 -13.99 -10.45 2.10
N TYR A 172 -15.16 -11.09 2.03
CA TYR A 172 -16.44 -10.41 1.86
C TYR A 172 -17.07 -10.06 3.22
N ASN A 173 -17.63 -11.06 3.90
CA ASN A 173 -18.34 -10.89 5.16
C ASN A 173 -17.72 -11.79 6.23
N VAL A 174 -17.04 -11.17 7.16
CA VAL A 174 -16.50 -11.72 8.42
C VAL A 174 -16.76 -10.72 9.51
N TYR A 175 -16.40 -10.99 10.77
CA TYR A 175 -16.62 -10.05 11.86
C TYR A 175 -15.88 -8.72 11.62
N GLU A 176 -16.63 -7.60 11.71
CA GLU A 176 -16.08 -6.26 11.72
C GLU A 176 -15.90 -5.77 13.17
N CYS A 177 -14.67 -5.50 13.57
CA CYS A 177 -14.33 -5.05 14.90
C CYS A 177 -14.30 -3.53 15.06
N GLY A 178 -14.26 -2.80 13.93
CA GLY A 178 -14.21 -1.34 13.88
C GLY A 178 -15.60 -0.72 13.71
N SER A 179 -15.60 0.60 13.62
CA SER A 179 -16.78 1.40 13.29
C SER A 179 -16.48 2.28 12.11
N SER A 180 -17.40 2.37 11.16
CA SER A 180 -17.34 3.34 10.04
C SER A 180 -17.91 4.71 10.40
N ASP A 181 -18.22 4.97 11.69
CA ASP A 181 -18.76 6.26 12.14
C ASP A 181 -17.63 7.28 12.31
N GLU A 182 -17.63 8.31 11.49
CA GLU A 182 -16.64 9.38 11.52
C GLU A 182 -16.60 10.13 12.86
N GLU A 183 -17.74 10.20 13.61
CA GLU A 183 -17.78 10.85 14.92
C GLU A 183 -17.03 10.03 15.99
N GLU A 184 -16.89 8.73 15.79
CA GLU A 184 -16.18 7.80 16.68
C GLU A 184 -14.75 7.50 16.21
N ALA A 185 -14.37 7.95 15.02
CA ALA A 185 -13.09 7.63 14.38
C ALA A 185 -11.89 8.13 15.20
N THR A 186 -10.88 7.31 15.31
CA THR A 186 -9.63 7.58 16.02
C THR A 186 -8.48 6.84 15.36
N LYS A 187 -7.26 7.40 15.46
CA LYS A 187 -6.04 6.74 14.96
C LYS A 187 -5.63 5.50 15.77
N ASP A 188 -6.13 5.36 17.00
CA ASP A 188 -5.77 4.28 17.94
C ASP A 188 -6.84 3.17 17.86
N VAL A 189 -6.80 2.37 16.78
CA VAL A 189 -7.76 1.29 16.52
C VAL A 189 -7.19 -0.05 17.01
N ASP A 190 -8.02 -0.85 17.68
CA ASP A 190 -7.70 -2.21 18.08
C ASP A 190 -8.38 -3.23 17.14
N THR A 191 -7.59 -3.78 16.22
CA THR A 191 -8.06 -4.79 15.26
C THR A 191 -7.81 -6.24 15.72
N THR A 192 -7.40 -6.47 16.97
CA THR A 192 -7.03 -7.82 17.45
C THR A 192 -8.15 -8.84 17.34
N THR A 193 -9.40 -8.40 17.26
CA THR A 193 -10.58 -9.25 17.12
C THR A 193 -11.17 -9.25 15.71
N ALA A 194 -10.53 -8.61 14.73
CA ALA A 194 -11.03 -8.58 13.35
C ALA A 194 -11.25 -9.98 12.78
N GLY A 195 -12.30 -10.11 11.99
CA GLY A 195 -12.69 -11.39 11.39
C GLY A 195 -11.77 -11.84 10.24
N ALA A 196 -11.14 -10.90 9.54
CA ALA A 196 -10.20 -11.20 8.47
C ALA A 196 -8.77 -11.27 9.01
N ASN A 197 -8.16 -12.46 8.98
CA ASN A 197 -6.78 -12.65 9.42
C ASN A 197 -5.95 -13.43 8.41
N VAL A 198 -4.72 -12.98 8.22
CA VAL A 198 -3.71 -13.65 7.39
C VAL A 198 -2.49 -13.94 8.25
N LEU A 199 -1.95 -15.14 8.13
CA LEU A 199 -0.68 -15.52 8.72
C LEU A 199 0.30 -15.92 7.62
N ILE A 200 1.50 -15.35 7.66
CA ILE A 200 2.63 -15.67 6.80
C ILE A 200 3.65 -16.43 7.65
N PRO A 201 3.62 -17.75 7.68
CA PRO A 201 4.52 -18.54 8.53
C PRO A 201 5.99 -18.41 8.11
N ASP A 202 6.88 -18.58 9.07
CA ASP A 202 8.31 -18.55 8.81
C ASP A 202 8.75 -19.59 7.77
N GLY A 203 9.65 -19.16 6.88
CA GLY A 203 10.23 -20.01 5.83
C GLY A 203 9.30 -20.29 4.65
N THR A 204 8.13 -19.67 4.58
CA THR A 204 7.23 -19.77 3.43
C THR A 204 7.49 -18.67 2.41
N ASP A 205 7.20 -18.94 1.13
CA ASP A 205 7.26 -17.96 0.04
C ASP A 205 5.94 -18.04 -0.74
N ASN A 206 5.15 -16.97 -0.64
CA ASN A 206 3.77 -16.91 -1.13
C ASN A 206 3.65 -15.83 -2.19
N THR A 207 2.88 -16.09 -3.23
CA THR A 207 2.58 -15.12 -4.29
C THR A 207 1.08 -15.02 -4.50
N VAL A 208 0.58 -13.78 -4.54
CA VAL A 208 -0.78 -13.44 -4.95
C VAL A 208 -0.69 -12.43 -6.08
N THR A 209 -1.12 -12.85 -7.27
CA THR A 209 -1.28 -11.97 -8.42
C THR A 209 -2.76 -11.75 -8.64
N GLY A 210 -3.20 -10.50 -8.70
CA GLY A 210 -4.62 -10.18 -8.83
C GLY A 210 -4.86 -8.96 -9.71
N SER A 211 -6.09 -8.89 -10.22
CA SER A 211 -6.67 -7.74 -10.86
C SER A 211 -7.65 -7.06 -9.89
N TYR A 212 -8.55 -6.28 -10.42
CA TYR A 212 -9.54 -5.50 -9.67
C TYR A 212 -10.93 -5.63 -10.33
N VAL A 213 -11.95 -5.10 -9.68
CA VAL A 213 -13.29 -4.99 -10.24
C VAL A 213 -13.74 -3.54 -10.16
N ALA A 214 -13.78 -2.87 -11.30
CA ALA A 214 -14.31 -1.51 -11.38
C ALA A 214 -15.75 -1.46 -10.83
N LYS A 215 -16.16 -0.31 -10.30
CA LYS A 215 -17.46 -0.16 -9.61
C LYS A 215 -18.64 -0.58 -10.50
N ILE A 216 -19.37 -1.56 -10.02
CA ILE A 216 -20.62 -2.06 -10.60
C ILE A 216 -21.79 -1.48 -9.80
N TYR A 217 -22.80 -0.98 -10.48
CA TYR A 217 -23.97 -0.38 -9.85
C TYR A 217 -25.02 -1.42 -9.45
N LYS A 218 -25.56 -1.28 -8.26
CA LYS A 218 -26.78 -1.97 -7.81
C LYS A 218 -28.02 -1.28 -8.36
N SER A 219 -27.97 0.06 -8.41
CA SER A 219 -29.05 0.91 -8.97
C SER A 219 -28.45 2.25 -9.37
N VAL A 220 -29.06 2.90 -10.36
CA VAL A 220 -28.69 4.22 -10.83
C VAL A 220 -29.88 5.15 -10.86
N GLU A 221 -29.65 6.45 -10.67
CA GLU A 221 -30.55 7.52 -10.97
C GLU A 221 -30.00 8.31 -12.16
N LEU A 222 -30.83 8.52 -13.19
CA LEU A 222 -30.39 9.20 -14.41
C LEU A 222 -30.88 10.64 -14.42
N ASN A 223 -30.16 11.50 -15.15
CA ASN A 223 -30.60 12.85 -15.44
C ASN A 223 -31.94 12.83 -16.21
N GLU A 224 -32.64 14.00 -16.35
CA GLU A 224 -33.93 14.09 -17.02
C GLU A 224 -33.90 13.61 -18.49
N GLU A 225 -32.74 13.66 -19.13
CA GLU A 225 -32.53 13.22 -20.51
C GLU A 225 -32.22 11.74 -20.62
N GLY A 226 -31.94 11.05 -19.52
CA GLY A 226 -31.59 9.63 -19.46
C GLY A 226 -30.23 9.30 -20.10
N THR A 227 -29.31 10.25 -20.11
CA THR A 227 -28.00 10.15 -20.77
C THR A 227 -26.82 10.05 -19.82
N GLU A 228 -27.01 10.36 -18.52
CA GLU A 228 -25.98 10.40 -17.51
C GLU A 228 -26.48 9.84 -16.18
N VAL A 229 -25.64 9.17 -15.44
CA VAL A 229 -25.90 8.73 -14.07
C VAL A 229 -25.64 9.92 -13.15
N ILE A 230 -26.65 10.36 -12.38
CA ILE A 230 -26.55 11.46 -11.43
C ILE A 230 -26.45 10.99 -9.99
N ASP A 231 -26.84 9.74 -9.71
CA ASP A 231 -26.63 9.06 -8.44
C ASP A 231 -26.60 7.55 -8.66
N SER A 232 -25.83 6.84 -7.83
CA SER A 232 -25.69 5.40 -7.94
C SER A 232 -25.49 4.74 -6.58
N LYS A 233 -25.90 3.48 -6.48
CA LYS A 233 -25.55 2.62 -5.35
C LYS A 233 -24.57 1.57 -5.80
N LYS A 234 -23.45 1.47 -5.09
CA LYS A 234 -22.43 0.42 -5.29
C LYS A 234 -23.05 -0.95 -5.05
N LEU A 235 -22.80 -1.88 -5.98
CA LEU A 235 -23.01 -3.30 -5.79
C LEU A 235 -21.69 -3.99 -5.49
N HIS A 236 -20.70 -3.78 -6.35
CA HIS A 236 -19.35 -4.29 -6.23
C HIS A 236 -18.35 -3.22 -6.62
N LYS A 237 -17.22 -3.18 -5.94
CA LYS A 237 -15.98 -2.47 -6.27
C LYS A 237 -14.88 -3.12 -5.44
N TYR A 238 -13.85 -3.68 -6.08
CA TYR A 238 -12.76 -4.37 -5.41
C TYR A 238 -11.46 -3.94 -6.07
N ASP A 239 -10.74 -3.02 -5.46
CA ASP A 239 -9.61 -2.35 -6.10
C ASP A 239 -8.28 -3.09 -5.94
N GLY A 240 -8.12 -3.90 -4.89
CA GLY A 240 -6.87 -4.57 -4.58
C GLY A 240 -6.76 -6.01 -5.10
N ALA A 241 -5.55 -6.42 -5.45
CA ALA A 241 -5.24 -7.83 -5.76
C ALA A 241 -5.45 -8.75 -4.55
N PHE A 242 -5.24 -8.23 -3.34
CA PHE A 242 -5.61 -8.81 -2.06
C PHE A 242 -6.54 -7.83 -1.36
N TYR A 243 -7.80 -8.18 -1.25
CA TYR A 243 -8.86 -7.26 -0.83
C TYR A 243 -9.62 -7.77 0.40
N SER A 244 -9.99 -6.86 1.29
CA SER A 244 -10.93 -7.13 2.39
C SER A 244 -12.01 -6.06 2.48
N LYS A 245 -13.27 -6.48 2.49
CA LYS A 245 -14.38 -5.58 2.79
C LYS A 245 -14.43 -5.18 4.27
N MET A 246 -13.75 -5.91 5.15
CA MET A 246 -13.72 -5.73 6.59
C MET A 246 -12.33 -5.39 7.07
N SER A 247 -12.21 -4.91 8.30
CA SER A 247 -10.91 -4.72 8.96
C SER A 247 -10.09 -6.00 8.93
N MET A 248 -8.79 -5.89 8.59
CA MET A 248 -7.93 -7.03 8.36
C MET A 248 -6.61 -6.95 9.12
N ASN A 249 -6.13 -8.12 9.59
CA ASN A 249 -4.79 -8.26 10.16
C ASN A 249 -3.90 -9.14 9.27
N ILE A 250 -2.65 -8.70 9.11
CA ILE A 250 -1.59 -9.53 8.52
C ILE A 250 -0.52 -9.78 9.59
N ASN A 251 -0.25 -11.04 9.84
CA ASN A 251 0.67 -11.50 10.87
C ASN A 251 1.83 -12.28 10.26
N GLY A 252 3.03 -12.10 10.78
CA GLY A 252 4.20 -12.93 10.45
C GLY A 252 4.39 -14.07 11.45
N GLY A 253 5.30 -14.99 11.13
CA GLY A 253 5.84 -15.97 12.08
C GLY A 253 6.77 -15.34 13.12
N GLU A 254 7.27 -16.15 14.07
CA GLU A 254 8.11 -15.67 15.19
C GLU A 254 9.46 -15.08 14.72
N GLU A 255 10.04 -15.60 13.61
CA GLU A 255 11.29 -15.11 13.04
C GLU A 255 11.08 -14.01 12.00
N GLY A 256 9.82 -13.80 11.54
CA GLY A 256 9.42 -12.78 10.59
C GLY A 256 10.02 -12.98 9.19
N ASN A 257 10.41 -14.19 8.81
CA ASN A 257 11.07 -14.48 7.53
C ASN A 257 10.16 -15.15 6.49
N GLY A 258 8.87 -15.32 6.78
CA GLY A 258 7.86 -15.70 5.80
C GLY A 258 7.61 -14.56 4.81
N VAL A 259 7.46 -14.89 3.53
CA VAL A 259 7.34 -13.91 2.44
C VAL A 259 5.95 -13.96 1.82
N LEU A 260 5.38 -12.78 1.55
CA LEU A 260 4.19 -12.58 0.72
C LEU A 260 4.52 -11.59 -0.40
N ASN A 261 4.46 -12.04 -1.63
CA ASN A 261 4.62 -11.22 -2.82
C ASN A 261 3.25 -10.93 -3.41
N ILE A 262 2.88 -9.66 -3.54
CA ILE A 262 1.64 -9.20 -4.17
C ILE A 262 1.99 -8.51 -5.49
N LYS A 263 1.35 -8.93 -6.56
CA LYS A 263 1.42 -8.29 -7.88
C LYS A 263 0.01 -7.89 -8.28
N ALA A 264 -0.20 -6.60 -8.42
CA ALA A 264 -1.52 -6.04 -8.66
C ALA A 264 -1.57 -5.23 -9.95
N GLU A 265 -2.65 -5.40 -10.68
CA GLU A 265 -2.94 -4.58 -11.85
C GLU A 265 -3.37 -3.17 -11.45
N ASN A 266 -4.08 -3.03 -10.34
CA ASN A 266 -4.48 -1.79 -9.71
C ASN A 266 -3.83 -1.69 -8.31
N GLU A 267 -4.57 -1.75 -7.22
CA GLU A 267 -4.03 -1.66 -5.86
C GLU A 267 -3.49 -3.01 -5.36
N GLY A 268 -2.48 -2.95 -4.50
CA GLY A 268 -1.84 -4.15 -3.99
C GLY A 268 -2.64 -4.83 -2.90
N LEU A 269 -2.66 -4.23 -1.73
CA LEU A 269 -3.34 -4.69 -0.53
C LEU A 269 -4.36 -3.64 -0.11
N ASP A 270 -5.62 -4.02 -0.10
CA ASP A 270 -6.71 -3.10 0.09
C ASP A 270 -7.67 -3.57 1.19
N SER A 271 -8.13 -2.63 2.02
CA SER A 271 -9.15 -2.85 3.04
C SER A 271 -10.15 -1.71 3.06
N GLU A 272 -11.43 -2.01 3.02
CA GLU A 272 -12.46 -0.98 3.11
C GLU A 272 -12.44 -0.20 4.43
N LEU A 273 -11.94 -0.78 5.55
CA LEU A 273 -11.92 -0.09 6.83
C LEU A 273 -10.51 -0.01 7.42
N HIS A 274 -10.09 -0.93 8.26
CA HIS A 274 -8.79 -0.86 8.93
C HIS A 274 -7.86 -1.98 8.48
N LEU A 275 -6.57 -1.67 8.39
CA LEU A 275 -5.53 -2.63 8.10
C LEU A 275 -4.45 -2.58 9.19
N THR A 276 -4.14 -3.72 9.80
CA THR A 276 -3.02 -3.83 10.73
C THR A 276 -2.01 -4.87 10.26
N ILE A 277 -0.76 -4.45 10.10
CA ILE A 277 0.37 -5.32 9.76
C ILE A 277 1.23 -5.51 11.00
N ASN A 278 1.31 -6.77 11.46
CA ASN A 278 2.03 -7.17 12.66
C ASN A 278 3.33 -7.93 12.37
N GLY A 279 3.66 -8.21 11.10
CA GLY A 279 4.88 -8.92 10.75
C GLY A 279 4.86 -9.54 9.36
N GLY A 280 5.91 -10.32 9.05
CA GLY A 280 6.16 -10.93 7.74
C GLY A 280 6.96 -10.04 6.80
N GLN A 281 7.42 -10.62 5.68
CA GLN A 281 8.07 -9.89 4.60
C GLN A 281 7.07 -9.72 3.46
N ILE A 282 6.58 -8.50 3.25
CA ILE A 282 5.54 -8.18 2.28
C ILE A 282 6.16 -7.34 1.17
N ASN A 283 6.17 -7.89 -0.04
CA ASN A 283 6.62 -7.20 -1.25
C ASN A 283 5.41 -6.91 -2.13
N ILE A 284 5.19 -5.66 -2.49
CA ILE A 284 4.07 -5.24 -3.34
C ILE A 284 4.61 -4.56 -4.59
N VAL A 285 4.12 -4.98 -5.74
CA VAL A 285 4.21 -4.24 -7.00
C VAL A 285 2.80 -4.02 -7.49
N SER A 286 2.39 -2.77 -7.60
CA SER A 286 1.03 -2.36 -7.95
C SER A 286 1.01 -1.37 -9.12
N GLY A 287 -0.08 -1.35 -9.86
CA GLY A 287 -0.32 -0.36 -10.91
C GLY A 287 -0.74 0.99 -10.36
N ASN A 288 -1.53 0.99 -9.31
CA ASN A 288 -1.94 2.12 -8.48
C ASN A 288 -1.40 1.92 -7.06
N ASP A 289 -2.12 2.28 -6.00
CA ASP A 289 -1.61 2.27 -4.63
C ASP A 289 -1.06 0.92 -4.20
N GLY A 290 0.06 0.97 -3.46
CA GLY A 290 0.61 -0.26 -2.90
C GLY A 290 -0.26 -0.83 -1.80
N ILE A 291 -0.67 0.00 -0.87
CA ILE A 291 -1.64 -0.28 0.19
C ILE A 291 -2.66 0.84 0.20
N ASN A 292 -3.95 0.48 0.29
CA ASN A 292 -5.03 1.44 0.47
C ASN A 292 -5.98 1.02 1.59
N THR A 293 -6.52 2.00 2.34
CA THR A 293 -7.63 1.82 3.28
C THR A 293 -8.69 2.89 3.03
N ASN A 294 -9.92 2.46 2.68
CA ASN A 294 -10.85 3.23 1.84
C ASN A 294 -11.87 4.11 2.56
N GLU A 295 -12.22 3.87 3.84
CA GLU A 295 -13.29 4.64 4.47
C GLU A 295 -12.81 6.04 4.83
N ASP A 296 -13.38 7.03 4.15
CA ASP A 296 -13.02 8.45 4.26
C ASP A 296 -13.05 8.95 5.71
N ASN A 297 -11.97 9.56 6.16
CA ASN A 297 -11.81 10.12 7.50
C ASN A 297 -11.87 9.11 8.67
N VAL A 298 -11.94 7.82 8.41
CA VAL A 298 -12.14 6.77 9.43
C VAL A 298 -11.05 5.70 9.39
N SER A 299 -10.67 5.24 8.22
CA SER A 299 -9.72 4.14 8.05
C SER A 299 -8.39 4.38 8.73
N VAL A 300 -7.77 3.32 9.22
CA VAL A 300 -6.43 3.37 9.79
C VAL A 300 -5.59 2.25 9.23
N THR A 301 -4.48 2.61 8.61
CA THR A 301 -3.39 1.68 8.31
C THR A 301 -2.39 1.70 9.46
N THR A 302 -2.25 0.60 10.18
CA THR A 302 -1.31 0.44 11.30
C THR A 302 -0.21 -0.54 10.96
N ILE A 303 1.04 -0.13 11.07
CA ILE A 303 2.21 -0.99 10.88
C ILE A 303 2.95 -1.14 12.21
N ASN A 304 2.86 -2.32 12.83
CA ASN A 304 3.48 -2.61 14.11
C ASN A 304 4.86 -3.24 13.95
N ASP A 305 5.04 -4.11 12.95
CA ASP A 305 6.29 -4.81 12.65
C ASP A 305 6.27 -5.36 11.21
N GLY A 306 7.34 -6.03 10.81
CA GLY A 306 7.50 -6.65 9.50
C GLY A 306 8.44 -5.88 8.59
N TRP A 307 8.57 -6.39 7.38
CA TRP A 307 9.35 -5.78 6.31
C TRP A 307 8.43 -5.53 5.11
N LEU A 308 8.12 -4.27 4.86
CA LEU A 308 7.31 -3.83 3.73
C LEU A 308 8.21 -3.23 2.67
N ASN A 309 8.11 -3.74 1.44
CA ASN A 309 8.78 -3.21 0.27
C ASN A 309 7.75 -2.98 -0.84
N ILE A 310 7.41 -1.73 -1.07
CA ILE A 310 6.30 -1.33 -1.94
C ILE A 310 6.85 -0.51 -3.11
N ARG A 311 6.47 -0.91 -4.30
CA ARG A 311 6.76 -0.20 -5.53
C ARG A 311 5.50 -0.06 -6.37
N VAL A 312 5.10 1.18 -6.63
CA VAL A 312 4.06 1.48 -7.61
C VAL A 312 4.72 1.53 -8.99
N ASP A 313 4.35 0.64 -9.91
CA ASP A 313 4.95 0.61 -11.24
C ASP A 313 4.34 1.66 -12.19
N GLY A 314 3.19 2.23 -11.80
CA GLY A 314 2.52 3.32 -12.50
C GLY A 314 1.85 2.89 -13.80
N SER A 315 1.49 1.62 -13.95
CA SER A 315 0.78 1.13 -15.14
C SER A 315 -0.60 1.78 -15.31
N THR A 316 -1.22 2.25 -14.20
CA THR A 316 -2.45 3.05 -14.23
C THR A 316 -2.20 4.54 -14.47
N GLY A 317 -0.97 5.01 -14.30
CA GLY A 317 -0.54 6.39 -14.46
C GLY A 317 -0.47 7.20 -13.17
N GLU A 318 -0.86 6.65 -12.02
CA GLU A 318 -0.84 7.24 -10.68
C GLU A 318 -0.62 6.18 -9.60
N GLY A 319 -0.52 6.57 -8.35
CA GLY A 319 -0.55 5.74 -7.15
C GLY A 319 0.48 6.08 -6.10
N ASP A 320 0.03 6.03 -4.86
CA ASP A 320 0.81 6.22 -3.65
C ASP A 320 1.47 4.90 -3.20
N GLY A 321 2.57 5.01 -2.45
CA GLY A 321 3.13 3.81 -1.84
C GLY A 321 2.18 3.21 -0.80
N ILE A 322 1.70 4.04 0.12
CA ILE A 322 0.63 3.73 1.08
C ILE A 322 -0.31 4.92 1.10
N ASP A 323 -1.60 4.69 0.84
CA ASP A 323 -2.67 5.64 1.06
C ASP A 323 -3.58 5.17 2.20
N SER A 324 -4.04 6.09 3.02
CA SER A 324 -5.03 5.84 4.07
C SER A 324 -6.03 6.99 4.14
N ASN A 325 -7.28 6.75 3.79
CA ASN A 325 -8.33 7.76 3.83
C ASN A 325 -8.68 8.25 5.26
N GLY A 326 -7.92 7.83 6.25
CA GLY A 326 -7.95 8.30 7.62
C GLY A 326 -6.54 8.52 8.15
N TRP A 327 -5.97 7.62 8.93
CA TRP A 327 -4.63 7.77 9.52
C TRP A 327 -3.67 6.68 9.08
N LEU A 328 -2.41 7.06 8.91
CA LEU A 328 -1.31 6.11 8.81
C LEU A 328 -0.48 6.13 10.11
N VAL A 329 -0.36 4.99 10.79
CA VAL A 329 0.36 4.85 12.05
C VAL A 329 1.46 3.80 11.91
N ILE A 330 2.72 4.22 11.98
CA ILE A 330 3.89 3.34 11.88
C ILE A 330 4.54 3.25 13.26
N ASN A 331 4.37 2.12 13.93
CA ASN A 331 4.90 1.84 15.27
C ASN A 331 6.22 1.07 15.24
N GLY A 332 6.50 0.35 14.14
CA GLY A 332 7.68 -0.51 14.03
C GLY A 332 7.95 -1.02 12.62
N GLY A 333 8.79 -2.05 12.52
CA GLY A 333 9.13 -2.68 11.25
C GLY A 333 10.08 -1.88 10.35
N VAL A 334 10.20 -2.33 9.12
CA VAL A 334 10.94 -1.67 8.03
C VAL A 334 9.95 -1.40 6.90
N VAL A 335 9.80 -0.13 6.56
CA VAL A 335 8.84 0.34 5.54
C VAL A 335 9.60 1.05 4.45
N HIS A 336 9.65 0.45 3.27
CA HIS A 336 10.23 1.04 2.06
C HIS A 336 9.12 1.18 1.02
N THR A 337 8.85 2.42 0.61
CA THR A 337 7.80 2.73 -0.36
C THR A 337 8.30 3.65 -1.46
N ALA A 338 7.86 3.40 -2.67
CA ALA A 338 8.11 4.26 -3.82
C ALA A 338 6.82 4.43 -4.63
N ALA A 339 6.28 5.65 -4.61
CA ALA A 339 5.10 6.04 -5.38
C ALA A 339 5.34 6.04 -6.89
N CYS A 340 4.30 6.20 -7.68
CA CYS A 340 4.38 6.32 -9.12
C CYS A 340 5.36 7.42 -9.56
N SER A 341 6.21 7.11 -10.53
CA SER A 341 7.24 8.05 -11.01
C SER A 341 6.69 9.27 -11.75
N ASP A 342 5.54 9.14 -12.39
CA ASP A 342 5.04 10.10 -13.38
C ASP A 342 3.86 10.96 -12.87
N SER A 343 3.32 10.65 -11.71
CA SER A 343 2.23 11.38 -11.04
C SER A 343 2.71 12.23 -9.86
N MET A 344 1.77 12.92 -9.24
CA MET A 344 2.01 13.76 -8.05
C MET A 344 1.59 13.03 -6.77
N ASP A 345 2.10 11.80 -6.62
CA ASP A 345 1.75 10.91 -5.51
C ASP A 345 2.90 10.82 -4.50
N ALA A 346 2.56 10.40 -3.28
CA ALA A 346 3.46 10.34 -2.14
C ALA A 346 3.94 8.91 -1.87
N GLY A 347 5.14 8.75 -1.30
CA GLY A 347 5.57 7.45 -0.80
C GLY A 347 4.67 6.93 0.33
N ILE A 348 4.13 7.85 1.13
CA ILE A 348 3.11 7.63 2.16
C ILE A 348 2.16 8.82 2.18
N ASP A 349 0.86 8.56 2.17
CA ASP A 349 -0.22 9.54 2.20
C ASP A 349 -1.28 9.21 3.25
N SER A 350 -2.04 10.21 3.70
CA SER A 350 -3.10 10.01 4.69
C SER A 350 -3.95 11.27 4.89
N ASP A 351 -5.26 11.18 4.82
CA ASP A 351 -6.18 12.32 4.96
C ASP A 351 -6.17 13.01 6.33
N LYS A 352 -5.94 12.25 7.41
CA LYS A 352 -5.95 12.75 8.79
C LYS A 352 -4.58 12.93 9.41
N GLY A 353 -3.54 12.35 8.81
CA GLY A 353 -2.15 12.53 9.20
C GLY A 353 -1.38 11.25 9.44
N ILE A 354 -0.09 11.35 9.16
CA ILE A 354 0.89 10.28 9.26
C ILE A 354 1.59 10.37 10.62
N HIS A 355 1.63 9.28 11.38
CA HIS A 355 2.32 9.15 12.66
C HIS A 355 3.46 8.14 12.58
N ILE A 356 4.70 8.60 12.70
CA ILE A 356 5.89 7.73 12.71
C ILE A 356 6.38 7.62 14.15
N ASN A 357 5.98 6.56 14.85
CA ASN A 357 6.31 6.31 16.25
C ASN A 357 7.53 5.42 16.42
N GLY A 358 7.88 4.61 15.40
CA GLY A 358 9.01 3.69 15.43
C GLY A 358 9.40 3.14 14.07
N GLY A 359 10.27 2.13 14.07
CA GLY A 359 10.70 1.43 12.86
C GLY A 359 11.78 2.14 12.05
N THR A 360 11.98 1.65 10.84
CA THR A 360 12.80 2.29 9.80
C THR A 360 11.91 2.58 8.60
N VAL A 361 11.75 3.87 8.27
CA VAL A 361 10.89 4.31 7.17
C VAL A 361 11.74 4.98 6.11
N VAL A 362 11.58 4.53 4.88
CA VAL A 362 12.09 5.16 3.66
C VAL A 362 10.91 5.27 2.71
N ALA A 363 10.43 6.49 2.50
CA ALA A 363 9.28 6.73 1.64
C ALA A 363 9.60 7.80 0.61
N ALA A 364 9.35 7.52 -0.66
CA ALA A 364 9.69 8.43 -1.75
C ALA A 364 8.55 8.58 -2.75
N GLY A 365 8.36 9.80 -3.21
CA GLY A 365 7.32 10.16 -4.17
C GLY A 365 7.56 11.53 -4.79
N ASN A 366 6.57 12.06 -5.47
CA ASN A 366 6.60 13.38 -6.12
C ASN A 366 5.72 14.40 -5.39
N MET A 367 5.05 13.97 -4.33
CA MET A 367 4.32 14.76 -3.37
C MET A 367 4.80 14.45 -1.95
N LEU A 368 4.55 15.33 -1.02
CA LEU A 368 4.77 15.15 0.41
C LEU A 368 3.46 15.45 1.13
N ASP A 369 2.96 14.48 1.85
CA ASP A 369 1.82 14.68 2.72
C ASP A 369 2.22 15.04 4.16
N HIS A 370 1.22 15.40 4.96
CA HIS A 370 1.39 15.91 6.30
C HIS A 370 1.80 14.83 7.30
N ILE A 371 3.06 14.89 7.74
CA ILE A 371 3.52 14.08 8.87
C ILE A 371 3.15 14.80 10.16
N SER A 372 2.23 14.20 10.90
CA SER A 372 1.71 14.68 12.19
C SER A 372 2.74 14.55 13.31
N GLU A 373 2.36 14.94 14.54
CA GLU A 373 3.20 14.72 15.73
C GLU A 373 3.55 13.24 15.86
N SER A 374 4.84 12.94 15.77
CA SER A 374 5.42 11.60 15.74
C SER A 374 6.41 11.42 16.89
N GLU A 375 6.48 10.22 17.46
CA GLU A 375 7.40 9.93 18.56
C GLU A 375 8.84 9.75 18.08
N GLN A 376 9.04 9.34 16.82
CA GLN A 376 10.33 9.15 16.20
C GLN A 376 10.72 10.35 15.31
N SER A 377 12.01 10.71 15.32
CA SER A 377 12.53 11.75 14.44
C SER A 377 12.55 11.30 12.98
N TYR A 378 12.27 12.25 12.09
CA TYR A 378 12.33 12.02 10.65
C TYR A 378 13.01 13.20 9.93
N VAL A 379 13.51 12.95 8.74
CA VAL A 379 14.03 13.95 7.82
C VAL A 379 13.40 13.81 6.46
N VAL A 380 13.03 14.94 5.86
CA VAL A 380 12.54 15.05 4.49
C VAL A 380 13.58 15.77 3.65
N PHE A 381 13.99 15.15 2.56
CA PHE A 381 14.78 15.76 1.51
C PHE A 381 13.92 16.06 0.29
N THR A 382 13.95 17.32 -0.17
CA THR A 382 13.30 17.77 -1.39
C THR A 382 14.34 18.02 -2.46
N PHE A 383 14.27 17.31 -3.56
CA PHE A 383 15.18 17.44 -4.69
C PHE A 383 14.56 18.33 -5.76
N GLN A 384 15.34 19.26 -6.31
CA GLN A 384 14.89 20.14 -7.41
C GLN A 384 14.69 19.34 -8.70
N ASP A 385 15.64 18.48 -9.01
CA ASP A 385 15.55 17.51 -10.10
C ASP A 385 15.26 16.13 -9.51
N LYS A 386 14.42 15.32 -10.19
CA LYS A 386 14.12 13.97 -9.71
C LYS A 386 15.38 13.13 -9.56
N VAL A 387 15.52 12.49 -8.41
CA VAL A 387 16.43 11.36 -8.25
C VAL A 387 15.91 10.24 -9.15
N LYS A 388 16.80 9.67 -9.96
CA LYS A 388 16.41 8.65 -10.92
C LYS A 388 16.41 7.27 -10.30
N ALA A 389 15.53 6.42 -10.81
CA ALA A 389 15.47 5.02 -10.43
C ALA A 389 16.87 4.38 -10.45
N GLY A 390 17.23 3.74 -9.33
CA GLY A 390 18.52 3.08 -9.16
C GLY A 390 19.69 3.98 -8.76
N GLU A 391 19.53 5.32 -8.74
CA GLU A 391 20.54 6.21 -8.14
C GLU A 391 20.58 6.00 -6.63
N GLU A 392 21.78 6.08 -6.04
CA GLU A 392 21.98 5.86 -4.61
C GLU A 392 22.01 7.20 -3.88
N ILE A 393 21.14 7.36 -2.89
CA ILE A 393 21.20 8.44 -1.91
C ILE A 393 21.75 7.87 -0.60
N SER A 394 22.70 8.55 0.02
CA SER A 394 23.27 8.13 1.28
C SER A 394 23.25 9.25 2.31
N LEU A 395 22.67 8.96 3.46
CA LEU A 395 22.75 9.81 4.66
C LEU A 395 23.86 9.28 5.55
N VAL A 396 24.89 10.10 5.81
CA VAL A 396 26.12 9.68 6.51
C VAL A 396 26.29 10.47 7.79
N LYS A 397 26.56 9.77 8.90
CA LYS A 397 26.95 10.33 10.20
C LYS A 397 28.11 9.51 10.78
N ASP A 398 29.18 10.17 11.21
CA ASP A 398 30.37 9.58 11.87
C ASP A 398 31.05 8.50 11.01
N GLU A 399 30.91 7.96 10.07
CA GLU A 399 31.37 6.86 9.23
C GLU A 399 30.23 5.82 8.94
N GLU A 400 29.09 5.94 9.63
CA GLU A 400 27.91 5.15 9.37
C GLU A 400 27.17 5.72 8.16
N ARG A 401 26.96 4.89 7.14
CA ARG A 401 26.30 5.27 5.89
C ARG A 401 24.99 4.51 5.73
N HIS A 402 23.92 5.24 5.55
CA HIS A 402 22.59 4.68 5.25
C HIS A 402 22.28 4.91 3.79
N PHE A 403 22.18 3.82 3.07
CA PHE A 403 21.90 3.80 1.64
C PHE A 403 20.41 3.71 1.36
N VAL A 404 19.96 4.45 0.36
CA VAL A 404 18.63 4.39 -0.23
C VAL A 404 18.79 4.32 -1.73
N SER A 405 18.31 3.25 -2.34
CA SER A 405 18.22 3.14 -3.80
C SER A 405 16.85 2.54 -4.12
N LEU A 406 16.01 3.30 -4.81
CA LEU A 406 14.65 2.93 -5.12
C LEU A 406 14.46 2.70 -6.62
N ALA A 407 13.44 1.93 -6.97
CA ALA A 407 13.19 1.55 -8.35
C ALA A 407 12.40 2.60 -9.14
N ASN A 408 11.93 3.67 -8.50
CA ASN A 408 11.14 4.75 -9.07
C ASN A 408 11.88 6.08 -9.02
N ASP A 409 11.52 7.01 -9.90
CA ASP A 409 11.96 8.40 -9.88
C ASP A 409 11.18 9.18 -8.81
N TYR A 410 11.83 10.08 -8.07
CA TYR A 410 11.17 10.85 -7.01
C TYR A 410 11.78 12.24 -6.80
N ASN A 411 10.99 13.16 -6.22
CA ASN A 411 11.45 14.48 -5.75
C ASN A 411 11.52 14.60 -4.22
N TYR A 412 10.76 13.78 -3.49
CA TYR A 412 10.72 13.79 -2.03
C TYR A 412 11.19 12.46 -1.49
N LEU A 413 12.02 12.52 -0.45
CA LEU A 413 12.51 11.36 0.27
C LEU A 413 12.34 11.58 1.76
N ILE A 414 11.55 10.74 2.39
CA ILE A 414 11.39 10.68 3.84
C ILE A 414 12.29 9.57 4.37
N ILE A 415 13.09 9.88 5.39
CA ILE A 415 13.86 8.89 6.15
C ILE A 415 13.52 9.07 7.63
N SER A 416 13.13 7.99 8.29
CA SER A 416 12.95 7.94 9.73
C SER A 416 13.54 6.64 10.30
N LYS A 417 14.23 6.75 11.41
CA LYS A 417 14.81 5.62 12.15
C LYS A 417 15.21 6.04 13.55
N ALA A 418 15.34 5.11 14.47
CA ALA A 418 15.61 5.38 15.89
C ALA A 418 16.87 6.19 16.16
N SER A 419 17.91 6.08 15.31
CA SER A 419 19.16 6.81 15.48
C SER A 419 19.16 8.24 14.92
N LEU A 420 18.09 8.66 14.23
CA LEU A 420 17.93 10.05 13.80
C LEU A 420 17.64 10.97 15.00
N GLY A 421 18.11 12.21 14.92
CA GLY A 421 17.95 13.18 16.00
C GLY A 421 18.98 13.05 17.13
N GLU A 422 19.84 12.04 17.12
CA GLU A 422 21.03 12.01 17.96
C GLU A 422 22.01 13.11 17.53
N LYS A 423 22.69 13.71 18.51
CA LYS A 423 23.67 14.79 18.23
C LYS A 423 24.76 14.32 17.27
N GLY A 424 25.01 15.10 16.26
CA GLY A 424 26.06 14.85 15.27
C GLY A 424 25.80 15.62 13.99
N LEU A 425 26.81 15.70 13.14
CA LEU A 425 26.68 16.29 11.82
C LEU A 425 26.42 15.16 10.81
N TYR A 426 25.46 15.40 9.95
CA TYR A 426 25.12 14.53 8.84
C TYR A 426 25.61 15.14 7.54
N THR A 427 25.89 14.28 6.57
CA THR A 427 26.15 14.65 5.18
C THR A 427 25.24 13.83 4.27
N LEU A 428 24.80 14.44 3.18
CA LEU A 428 23.99 13.77 2.15
C LEU A 428 24.84 13.55 0.91
N TRP A 429 24.71 12.37 0.32
CA TRP A 429 25.46 11.98 -0.87
C TRP A 429 24.50 11.40 -1.92
N LYS A 430 24.82 11.65 -3.19
CA LYS A 430 24.24 10.96 -4.32
C LYS A 430 25.38 10.22 -5.03
N ASP A 431 25.34 8.91 -5.05
CA ASP A 431 26.45 8.06 -5.45
C ASP A 431 27.75 8.47 -4.69
N ASP A 432 28.75 8.95 -5.39
CA ASP A 432 30.02 9.43 -4.83
C ASP A 432 30.10 10.97 -4.65
N GLU A 433 29.02 11.69 -4.95
CA GLU A 433 28.97 13.15 -4.88
C GLU A 433 28.29 13.63 -3.60
N GLN A 434 29.01 14.46 -2.82
CA GLN A 434 28.42 15.10 -1.63
C GLN A 434 27.51 16.24 -2.04
N LEU A 435 26.26 16.19 -1.59
CA LEU A 435 25.24 17.19 -1.89
C LEU A 435 25.24 18.33 -0.88
N SER A 436 24.81 19.50 -1.34
CA SER A 436 24.53 20.66 -0.48
C SER A 436 23.05 20.73 -0.17
N VAL A 437 22.70 21.15 1.04
CA VAL A 437 21.32 21.29 1.49
C VAL A 437 21.06 22.67 2.09
N ILE A 438 19.82 23.12 2.02
CA ILE A 438 19.32 24.32 2.71
C ILE A 438 18.25 23.85 3.70
N GLU A 439 18.41 24.18 5.00
CA GLU A 439 17.40 23.88 6.01
C GLU A 439 16.13 24.71 5.73
N MET A 440 14.99 24.03 5.62
CA MET A 440 13.70 24.66 5.42
C MET A 440 13.06 24.93 6.78
N ASN A 441 13.14 26.18 7.26
CA ASN A 441 12.51 26.58 8.51
C ASN A 441 10.99 26.60 8.34
N GLY A 442 10.30 25.72 9.06
CA GLY A 442 8.88 25.46 9.19
C GLY A 442 7.88 26.38 8.47
N ASN A 443 6.90 25.78 7.80
CA ASN A 443 5.80 26.37 7.03
C ASN A 443 6.10 26.74 5.57
N MET A 444 6.60 25.80 4.81
CA MET A 444 6.38 25.87 3.37
C MET A 444 5.52 24.67 2.93
N GLY A 445 4.20 24.90 2.89
CA GLY A 445 3.31 24.04 2.15
C GLY A 445 3.76 24.01 0.69
N GLY A 446 4.14 22.83 0.20
CA GLY A 446 4.17 22.54 -1.21
C GLY A 446 2.76 22.66 -1.81
N PRO A 447 2.53 22.42 -3.10
CA PRO A 447 1.21 22.54 -3.71
C PRO A 447 0.17 21.48 -3.25
N GLY A 448 0.37 20.79 -2.14
CA GLY A 448 -0.62 20.09 -1.32
C GLY A 448 -0.61 20.72 0.07
N MET A 449 -1.36 21.77 0.32
CA MET A 449 -1.16 22.66 1.47
C MET A 449 -1.68 22.09 2.79
N ILE A 450 -0.80 22.06 3.81
CA ILE A 450 -1.12 22.14 5.24
C ILE A 450 -2.16 23.24 5.49
N LYS A 451 -3.34 22.90 5.98
CA LYS A 451 -4.27 23.86 6.60
C LYS A 451 -3.60 24.33 7.90
N PRO A 452 -3.47 25.66 8.15
CA PRO A 452 -2.94 26.14 9.43
C PRO A 452 -3.88 25.71 10.57
N GLU A 453 -3.32 25.13 11.65
CA GLU A 453 -4.05 24.95 12.90
C GLU A 453 -4.68 26.29 13.34
N GLY A 454 -5.98 26.28 13.61
CA GLY A 454 -6.72 27.44 14.12
C GLY A 454 -7.47 28.25 13.06
N PHE A 455 -7.56 27.79 11.82
CA PHE A 455 -8.50 28.36 10.88
C PHE A 455 -9.85 27.64 11.01
N GLU A 456 -10.66 28.07 11.99
CA GLU A 456 -12.11 27.89 11.91
C GLU A 456 -12.60 28.76 10.76
N GLY A 457 -12.42 28.25 9.54
CA GLY A 457 -12.84 28.93 8.33
C GLY A 457 -14.34 28.78 8.19
N GLU A 458 -15.02 29.91 8.02
CA GLU A 458 -16.36 29.94 7.46
C GLU A 458 -16.43 28.95 6.30
N GLU A 459 -17.44 28.09 6.30
CA GLU A 459 -17.76 27.14 5.24
C GLU A 459 -17.59 27.83 3.89
N ARG A 460 -16.69 27.29 3.05
CA ARG A 460 -16.71 27.68 1.64
C ARG A 460 -18.12 27.41 1.16
N PRO A 461 -18.77 28.39 0.48
CA PRO A 461 -20.05 28.08 -0.15
C PRO A 461 -19.83 26.84 -0.99
N GLY A 462 -20.52 25.75 -0.67
CA GLY A 462 -20.49 24.52 -1.43
C GLY A 462 -20.68 24.84 -2.90
N MET A 463 -20.02 24.15 -3.79
CA MET A 463 -20.38 24.21 -5.20
C MET A 463 -21.89 24.00 -5.28
N PRO A 464 -22.60 24.73 -6.15
CA PRO A 464 -24.01 24.45 -6.35
C PRO A 464 -24.19 22.97 -6.68
N GLU A 465 -25.12 22.29 -6.00
CA GLU A 465 -25.50 20.91 -6.31
C GLU A 465 -25.62 20.76 -7.83
N GLY A 466 -24.85 19.87 -8.43
CA GLY A 466 -24.90 19.56 -9.85
C GLY A 466 -23.71 20.03 -10.71
N MET A 467 -22.56 20.42 -10.14
CA MET A 467 -21.33 20.64 -10.92
C MET A 467 -20.25 19.64 -10.51
N GLU A 468 -20.14 18.57 -11.27
CA GLU A 468 -18.97 17.67 -11.25
C GLU A 468 -17.78 18.30 -11.97
N ARG A 469 -16.57 17.96 -11.52
CA ARG A 469 -15.31 18.29 -12.19
C ARG A 469 -15.28 17.56 -13.54
N PRO A 470 -15.06 18.24 -14.68
CA PRO A 470 -14.85 17.54 -15.93
C PRO A 470 -13.51 16.79 -15.88
N GLU A 471 -13.54 15.48 -16.09
CA GLU A 471 -12.35 14.68 -16.36
C GLU A 471 -11.71 15.10 -17.68
N GLY A 472 -10.37 15.10 -17.74
CA GLY A 472 -9.59 15.21 -18.96
C GLY A 472 -9.42 16.62 -19.51
N PHE A 473 -8.55 17.44 -18.90
CA PHE A 473 -8.06 18.67 -19.50
C PHE A 473 -6.54 18.56 -19.80
N GLU A 474 -6.23 17.93 -20.92
CA GLU A 474 -4.97 18.21 -21.59
C GLU A 474 -5.01 19.62 -22.22
N GLY A 475 -4.00 20.41 -21.86
CA GLY A 475 -3.73 21.76 -22.27
C GLY A 475 -4.25 22.22 -23.62
N LYS A 476 -5.39 22.93 -23.63
CA LYS A 476 -5.76 23.89 -24.65
C LYS A 476 -6.58 25.03 -24.05
N GLU A 477 -6.33 26.23 -24.55
CA GLU A 477 -6.83 27.56 -24.20
C GLU A 477 -8.20 27.59 -23.49
N ARG A 478 -8.26 28.35 -22.36
CA ARG A 478 -9.46 28.59 -21.56
C ARG A 478 -10.68 28.92 -22.45
N PRO A 479 -11.80 28.20 -22.30
CA PRO A 479 -13.03 28.54 -22.97
C PRO A 479 -13.51 29.94 -22.53
N GLY A 480 -13.96 30.74 -23.46
CA GLY A 480 -14.61 32.01 -23.18
C GLY A 480 -15.90 31.78 -22.39
N MET A 481 -16.31 32.79 -21.61
CA MET A 481 -17.57 32.77 -20.86
C MET A 481 -18.75 32.37 -21.75
N PRO A 482 -19.72 31.58 -21.24
CA PRO A 482 -20.98 31.31 -21.96
C PRO A 482 -21.72 32.60 -22.31
N GLU A 483 -22.31 32.67 -23.52
CA GLU A 483 -23.15 33.80 -23.94
C GLU A 483 -24.36 33.91 -23.00
N GLY A 484 -24.45 35.04 -22.29
CA GLY A 484 -25.58 35.38 -21.45
C GLY A 484 -25.28 35.78 -20.01
N MET A 485 -24.02 35.63 -19.53
CA MET A 485 -23.64 36.18 -18.23
C MET A 485 -23.14 37.61 -18.34
N GLU A 486 -23.88 38.55 -17.77
CA GLU A 486 -23.42 39.92 -17.58
C GLU A 486 -22.36 39.99 -16.48
N ARG A 487 -21.22 40.63 -16.76
CA ARG A 487 -20.17 40.89 -15.76
C ARG A 487 -20.72 41.77 -14.64
N PRO A 488 -20.32 41.52 -13.37
CA PRO A 488 -20.66 42.43 -12.28
C PRO A 488 -20.14 43.85 -12.59
N GLU A 489 -20.98 44.86 -12.36
CA GLU A 489 -20.57 46.26 -12.51
C GLU A 489 -19.36 46.56 -11.59
N GLY A 490 -18.27 47.01 -12.18
CA GLY A 490 -17.03 47.36 -11.47
C GLY A 490 -15.85 46.45 -11.69
N PHE A 491 -15.95 45.41 -12.53
CA PHE A 491 -14.82 44.55 -12.87
C PHE A 491 -13.93 45.24 -13.94
N ASP A 492 -12.77 45.72 -13.51
CA ASP A 492 -11.72 46.26 -14.37
C ASP A 492 -10.70 45.14 -14.65
N PRO A 493 -10.63 44.59 -15.88
CA PRO A 493 -9.70 43.50 -16.21
C PRO A 493 -8.22 43.92 -16.15
N ASP A 494 -7.92 45.20 -16.13
CA ASP A 494 -6.56 45.73 -16.01
C ASP A 494 -6.17 46.04 -14.56
N LYS A 495 -7.11 45.81 -13.60
CA LYS A 495 -6.87 45.84 -12.16
C LYS A 495 -7.18 44.50 -11.53
N MET A 496 -6.42 43.48 -11.87
CA MET A 496 -6.36 42.26 -11.05
C MET A 496 -5.76 42.62 -9.69
N PRO A 497 -6.35 42.18 -8.54
CA PRO A 497 -5.73 42.28 -7.24
C PRO A 497 -4.53 41.31 -7.17
N GLY A 498 -3.47 41.64 -7.84
CA GLY A 498 -2.29 40.83 -7.97
C GLY A 498 -1.00 41.63 -7.99
N ASP A 499 -1.10 42.95 -8.25
CA ASP A 499 0.11 43.78 -8.39
C ASP A 499 0.55 44.50 -7.11
N GLU A 500 -0.16 44.32 -5.99
CA GLU A 500 0.29 44.72 -4.64
C GLU A 500 0.31 43.51 -3.67
N ARG A 501 0.72 42.34 -4.10
CA ARG A 501 1.33 41.38 -3.19
C ARG A 501 2.78 41.85 -3.04
N ASP A 502 3.06 42.55 -1.93
CA ASP A 502 4.40 42.58 -1.38
C ASP A 502 5.04 41.22 -1.64
N GLY A 503 6.14 41.18 -2.39
CA GLY A 503 6.85 40.00 -2.84
C GLY A 503 7.41 39.13 -1.70
N LYS A 504 6.52 38.56 -0.91
CA LYS A 504 6.73 37.44 0.00
C LYS A 504 6.17 36.14 -0.60
N GLY A 505 6.15 36.06 -1.90
CA GLY A 505 6.10 34.80 -2.59
C GLY A 505 7.51 34.21 -2.54
N PHE A 506 7.64 32.99 -2.02
CA PHE A 506 8.87 32.20 -1.93
C PHE A 506 10.10 33.09 -1.76
N GLY A 507 10.49 33.38 -0.53
CA GLY A 507 11.71 34.13 -0.28
C GLY A 507 12.76 33.52 -1.19
N ARG A 508 13.44 34.31 -2.03
CA ARG A 508 14.56 33.84 -2.83
C ARG A 508 15.48 33.14 -1.85
N MET A 509 15.45 31.78 -1.87
CA MET A 509 16.40 31.00 -1.12
C MET A 509 17.76 31.43 -1.63
N ASN A 510 18.59 31.94 -0.72
CA ASN A 510 19.92 32.39 -1.09
C ASN A 510 20.77 31.12 -1.19
N MET A 511 21.19 30.75 -2.39
CA MET A 511 22.09 29.61 -2.62
C MET A 511 23.39 29.72 -1.80
N GLU A 512 23.73 30.92 -1.32
CA GLU A 512 24.86 31.14 -0.44
C GLU A 512 24.65 30.57 0.99
N ASP A 513 23.42 30.22 1.37
CA ASP A 513 23.07 29.61 2.68
C ASP A 513 23.13 28.07 2.65
N SER A 514 23.52 27.48 1.54
CA SER A 514 23.64 26.02 1.45
C SER A 514 24.84 25.49 2.23
N VAL A 515 24.65 24.32 2.86
CA VAL A 515 25.67 23.63 3.66
C VAL A 515 25.82 22.19 3.21
N THR A 516 27.03 21.63 3.40
CA THR A 516 27.30 20.21 3.11
C THR A 516 27.26 19.34 4.36
N GLU A 517 27.26 19.94 5.54
CA GLU A 517 27.13 19.31 6.84
C GLU A 517 25.98 19.97 7.59
N PHE A 518 25.07 19.19 8.15
CA PHE A 518 23.85 19.67 8.81
C PHE A 518 23.49 18.83 10.03
N GLU A 519 22.69 19.39 10.93
CA GLU A 519 22.17 18.68 12.10
C GLU A 519 20.73 18.22 11.83
N ILE A 520 20.42 16.97 12.18
CA ILE A 520 19.05 16.47 12.32
C ILE A 520 18.70 16.54 13.79
N ARG A 521 17.63 17.26 14.12
CA ARG A 521 17.15 17.47 15.49
C ARG A 521 16.01 16.48 15.80
N ALA A 522 15.67 16.35 17.07
CA ALA A 522 14.47 15.63 17.49
C ALA A 522 13.22 16.22 16.81
N GLY A 523 12.34 15.35 16.33
CA GLY A 523 11.15 15.70 15.58
C GLY A 523 11.39 15.79 14.06
N GLY A 524 10.55 16.53 13.38
CA GLY A 524 10.59 16.69 11.93
C GLY A 524 11.68 17.66 11.46
N ASN A 525 12.41 17.27 10.43
CA ASN A 525 13.44 18.09 9.79
C ASN A 525 13.19 18.09 8.28
N MET A 526 13.40 19.23 7.65
CA MET A 526 13.19 19.36 6.21
C MET A 526 14.34 20.11 5.56
N PHE A 527 14.86 19.55 4.48
CA PHE A 527 15.97 20.13 3.72
C PHE A 527 15.66 20.14 2.22
N MET A 528 15.94 21.27 1.59
CA MET A 528 16.00 21.34 0.13
C MET A 528 17.41 20.98 -0.32
N VAL A 529 17.51 20.00 -1.20
CA VAL A 529 18.77 19.61 -1.85
C VAL A 529 19.01 20.56 -3.02
N VAL A 530 20.17 21.22 -3.00
CA VAL A 530 20.59 22.10 -4.09
C VAL A 530 21.73 21.43 -4.85
N GLY A 531 21.55 21.30 -6.16
CA GLY A 531 22.56 20.72 -7.04
C GLY A 531 23.83 21.58 -7.05
N ASN A 532 25.00 20.94 -7.14
CA ASN A 532 26.26 21.61 -7.43
C ASN A 532 26.33 22.03 -8.89
#